data_8e0992ce1962921dc2a2a4ac10321320
#
_entry.id   8e0992ce1962921dc2a2a4ac10321320
#
_cell.length_a   1.000
_cell.length_b   1.000
_cell.length_c   1.000
_cell.angle_alpha   90.00
_cell.angle_beta   90.00
_cell.angle_gamma   90.00
#
_symmetry.space_group_name_H-M   'P 1'
#
loop_
_entity.id
_entity.type
_entity.pdbx_description
1 polymer ?
#
loop_
_entity_poly.entity_id
_entity_poly.type
_entity_poly.pdbx_seq_one_letter_code
_entity_poly.pdbx_strand_id
1 'polypeptide(L)'
;IQSAASKSIRPFRSSEEYLEAMKEDLAEWFNTLYDLDIHADTFLESLETGAHLCRHANNVTRSARAFQRRHPEPGARVPRNEVLFQAKNVAPGSFVARDNVSNFIRWCRQELGIQDVLMFETNDLVLKKNEKNFVLCLLEVARRGAKFGMLAPMLIQMEEEIEEEMRDPMGSRRQESRDPQAPSYPGRARPISLCDLKNLDELVRDILECCSCPSQFPMVKVSEGKYKVGDSNTLIFVRVLRSHVMVRVGGGWDTLEHYLDKHDPCRCASL
;
A
#
# COMPACT_ATOMS: atom_id res chain seq x y z
N ILE A 1 -19.25 -13.19 -42.70
CA ILE A 1 -20.00 -12.64 -41.55
C ILE A 1 -19.40 -13.27 -40.31
N GLN A 2 -18.47 -12.62 -39.68
CA GLN A 2 -18.34 -12.70 -38.23
C GLN A 2 -17.21 -11.82 -37.74
N SER A 3 -17.65 -10.81 -37.02
CA SER A 3 -17.17 -10.50 -35.70
C SER A 3 -15.68 -10.30 -35.60
N ALA A 4 -15.24 -9.12 -36.00
CA ALA A 4 -14.05 -8.52 -35.40
C ALA A 4 -14.28 -8.51 -33.88
N ALA A 5 -13.58 -9.39 -33.18
CA ALA A 5 -13.45 -9.30 -31.75
C ALA A 5 -12.97 -7.88 -31.47
N SER A 6 -13.81 -7.10 -30.81
CA SER A 6 -13.47 -5.78 -30.34
C SER A 6 -12.23 -5.95 -29.47
N LYS A 7 -11.06 -5.62 -30.00
CA LYS A 7 -9.93 -5.26 -29.16
C LYS A 7 -10.44 -4.12 -28.32
N SER A 8 -10.77 -4.42 -27.09
CA SER A 8 -11.07 -3.41 -26.08
C SER A 8 -9.88 -2.46 -26.11
N ILE A 9 -10.07 -1.30 -26.72
CA ILE A 9 -9.15 -0.18 -26.58
C ILE A 9 -9.25 0.13 -25.09
N ARG A 10 -8.25 -0.33 -24.33
CA ARG A 10 -8.15 0.07 -22.92
C ARG A 10 -8.05 1.57 -22.92
N PRO A 11 -9.00 2.29 -22.30
CA PRO A 11 -8.91 3.73 -22.21
C PRO A 11 -7.60 4.07 -21.51
N PHE A 12 -7.01 5.19 -21.88
CA PHE A 12 -5.77 5.74 -21.34
C PHE A 12 -5.51 5.27 -19.92
N ARG A 13 -4.45 4.49 -19.70
CA ARG A 13 -4.01 4.14 -18.37
C ARG A 13 -3.64 5.43 -17.68
N SER A 14 -4.40 5.80 -16.66
CA SER A 14 -4.03 6.94 -15.84
C SER A 14 -2.66 6.64 -15.23
N SER A 15 -1.79 7.65 -15.19
CA SER A 15 -0.48 7.57 -14.54
C SER A 15 -0.55 7.16 -13.05
N GLU A 16 -1.75 6.97 -12.52
CA GLU A 16 -2.04 6.73 -11.11
C GLU A 16 -2.82 5.42 -10.87
N GLU A 17 -2.70 4.44 -11.78
CA GLU A 17 -3.36 3.14 -11.65
C GLU A 17 -2.98 2.41 -10.35
N TYR A 18 -1.79 2.64 -9.81
CA TYR A 18 -1.36 2.12 -8.51
C TYR A 18 -2.22 2.63 -7.34
N LEU A 19 -2.84 3.81 -7.45
CA LEU A 19 -3.74 4.34 -6.42
C LEU A 19 -5.00 3.49 -6.26
N GLU A 20 -5.53 2.92 -7.34
CA GLU A 20 -6.67 2.01 -7.26
C GLU A 20 -6.33 0.78 -6.43
N ALA A 21 -5.18 0.16 -6.68
CA ALA A 21 -4.70 -0.98 -5.90
C ALA A 21 -4.51 -0.61 -4.42
N MET A 22 -3.94 0.55 -4.14
CA MET A 22 -3.75 1.04 -2.78
C MET A 22 -5.07 1.32 -2.07
N LYS A 23 -6.04 1.93 -2.75
CA LYS A 23 -7.38 2.18 -2.18
C LYS A 23 -8.14 0.89 -1.87
N GLU A 24 -8.09 -0.10 -2.76
CA GLU A 24 -8.68 -1.41 -2.51
C GLU A 24 -8.10 -2.07 -1.25
N ASP A 25 -6.79 -2.01 -1.11
CA ASP A 25 -6.09 -2.59 0.04
C ASP A 25 -6.39 -1.86 1.34
N LEU A 26 -6.34 -0.53 1.32
CA LEU A 26 -6.67 0.30 2.47
C LEU A 26 -8.15 0.16 2.89
N ALA A 27 -9.07 0.09 1.93
CA ALA A 27 -10.49 -0.11 2.21
C ALA A 27 -10.74 -1.44 2.92
N GLU A 28 -10.18 -2.53 2.43
CA GLU A 28 -10.31 -3.84 3.08
C GLU A 28 -9.66 -3.86 4.47
N TRP A 29 -8.54 -3.20 4.63
CA TRP A 29 -7.87 -3.06 5.91
C TRP A 29 -8.73 -2.32 6.94
N PHE A 30 -9.32 -1.16 6.59
CA PHE A 30 -10.26 -0.44 7.45
C PHE A 30 -11.52 -1.26 7.76
N ASN A 31 -12.07 -1.95 6.77
CA ASN A 31 -13.24 -2.80 6.95
C ASN A 31 -12.94 -3.93 7.96
N THR A 32 -11.76 -4.52 7.89
CA THR A 32 -11.32 -5.57 8.83
C THR A 32 -11.10 -5.03 10.24
N LEU A 33 -10.51 -3.84 10.37
CA LEU A 33 -10.21 -3.26 11.68
C LEU A 33 -11.46 -2.76 12.41
N TYR A 34 -12.42 -2.22 11.68
CA TYR A 34 -13.53 -1.45 12.25
C TYR A 34 -14.92 -1.94 11.88
N ASP A 35 -15.01 -3.10 11.23
CA ASP A 35 -16.28 -3.67 10.76
C ASP A 35 -17.08 -2.65 9.91
N LEU A 36 -16.41 -2.11 8.89
CA LEU A 36 -16.97 -1.14 7.96
C LEU A 36 -17.21 -1.78 6.59
N ASP A 37 -17.91 -1.05 5.73
CA ASP A 37 -18.18 -1.42 4.34
C ASP A 37 -17.73 -0.31 3.39
N ILE A 38 -16.42 -0.07 3.38
CA ILE A 38 -15.77 0.93 2.52
C ILE A 38 -15.34 0.26 1.22
N HIS A 39 -15.59 0.93 0.10
CA HIS A 39 -15.18 0.51 -1.23
C HIS A 39 -14.15 1.46 -1.83
N ALA A 40 -13.32 0.96 -2.74
CA ALA A 40 -12.24 1.75 -3.35
C ALA A 40 -12.77 2.96 -4.16
N ASP A 41 -13.86 2.79 -4.87
CA ASP A 41 -14.50 3.84 -5.68
C ASP A 41 -15.15 4.96 -4.86
N THR A 42 -15.49 4.70 -3.60
CA THR A 42 -16.05 5.67 -2.64
C THR A 42 -15.12 5.90 -1.44
N PHE A 43 -13.84 5.65 -1.61
CA PHE A 43 -12.87 5.65 -0.51
C PHE A 43 -12.76 7.02 0.18
N LEU A 44 -12.59 8.09 -0.57
CA LEU A 44 -12.49 9.44 -0.02
C LEU A 44 -13.81 9.88 0.62
N GLU A 45 -14.92 9.63 -0.01
CA GLU A 45 -16.26 9.94 0.50
C GLU A 45 -16.54 9.25 1.85
N SER A 46 -16.08 8.03 2.00
CA SER A 46 -16.26 7.26 3.24
C SER A 46 -15.46 7.80 4.41
N LEU A 47 -14.40 8.54 4.14
CA LEU A 47 -13.46 9.04 5.15
C LEU A 47 -13.49 10.56 5.33
N GLU A 48 -14.22 11.29 4.50
CA GLU A 48 -14.19 12.76 4.46
C GLU A 48 -14.76 13.46 5.70
N THR A 49 -15.55 12.77 6.52
CA THR A 49 -16.01 13.32 7.81
C THR A 49 -14.91 13.34 8.87
N GLY A 50 -13.81 12.64 8.65
CA GLY A 50 -12.69 12.53 9.56
C GLY A 50 -12.90 11.62 10.77
N ALA A 51 -14.14 11.15 11.01
CA ALA A 51 -14.46 10.34 12.20
C ALA A 51 -13.70 9.00 12.22
N HIS A 52 -13.67 8.28 11.12
CA HIS A 52 -12.92 7.01 11.02
C HIS A 52 -11.41 7.22 11.11
N LEU A 53 -10.91 8.31 10.57
CA LEU A 53 -9.49 8.66 10.64
C LEU A 53 -9.05 8.93 12.09
N CYS A 54 -9.83 9.72 12.81
CA CYS A 54 -9.56 10.02 14.23
C CYS A 54 -9.70 8.80 15.13
N ARG A 55 -10.68 7.95 14.87
CA ARG A 55 -10.82 6.65 15.53
C ARG A 55 -9.59 5.77 15.31
N HIS A 56 -9.08 5.75 14.08
CA HIS A 56 -7.86 5.03 13.76
C HIS A 56 -6.64 5.62 14.48
N ALA A 57 -6.49 6.93 14.49
CA ALA A 57 -5.41 7.60 15.22
C ALA A 57 -5.38 7.19 16.71
N ASN A 58 -6.54 7.17 17.34
CA ASN A 58 -6.66 6.77 18.75
C ASN A 58 -6.35 5.28 18.95
N ASN A 59 -6.71 4.43 18.00
CA ASN A 59 -6.36 3.01 18.03
C ASN A 59 -4.84 2.81 17.91
N VAL A 60 -4.19 3.54 17.01
CA VAL A 60 -2.72 3.52 16.89
C VAL A 60 -2.05 3.98 18.18
N THR A 61 -2.53 5.07 18.77
CA THR A 61 -1.99 5.60 20.04
C THR A 61 -2.09 4.58 21.18
N ARG A 62 -3.23 3.91 21.32
CA ARG A 62 -3.43 2.86 22.34
C ARG A 62 -2.57 1.64 22.10
N SER A 63 -2.48 1.20 20.85
CA SER A 63 -1.64 0.06 20.45
C SER A 63 -0.15 0.34 20.69
N ALA A 64 0.29 1.55 20.37
CA ALA A 64 1.66 1.98 20.59
C ALA A 64 2.03 2.02 22.08
N ARG A 65 1.14 2.50 22.93
CA ARG A 65 1.33 2.49 24.38
C ARG A 65 1.40 1.06 24.94
N ALA A 66 0.52 0.18 24.49
CA ALA A 66 0.53 -1.22 24.90
C ALA A 66 1.79 -1.95 24.43
N PHE A 67 2.24 -1.65 23.23
CA PHE A 67 3.49 -2.19 22.69
C PHE A 67 4.71 -1.72 23.49
N GLN A 68 4.80 -0.42 23.79
CA GLN A 68 5.91 0.15 24.56
C GLN A 68 6.01 -0.44 25.97
N ARG A 69 4.90 -0.76 26.62
CA ARG A 69 4.91 -1.45 27.94
C ARG A 69 5.52 -2.84 27.86
N ARG A 70 5.27 -3.56 26.77
CA ARG A 70 5.79 -4.92 26.55
C ARG A 70 7.22 -4.94 26.04
N HIS A 71 7.58 -3.91 25.28
CA HIS A 71 8.89 -3.75 24.64
C HIS A 71 9.43 -2.34 24.90
N PRO A 72 9.89 -2.05 26.13
CA PRO A 72 10.43 -0.74 26.45
C PRO A 72 11.67 -0.44 25.61
N GLU A 73 11.60 0.60 24.82
CA GLU A 73 12.73 1.12 24.05
C GLU A 73 12.98 2.57 24.43
N PRO A 74 14.09 2.85 25.15
CA PRO A 74 14.42 4.22 25.56
C PRO A 74 14.66 5.11 24.35
N GLY A 75 13.99 6.26 24.30
CA GLY A 75 14.13 7.22 23.20
C GLY A 75 13.27 6.96 21.98
N ALA A 76 12.51 5.86 21.94
CA ALA A 76 11.56 5.61 20.85
C ALA A 76 10.45 6.65 20.86
N ARG A 77 10.16 7.20 19.66
CA ARG A 77 9.02 8.10 19.49
C ARG A 77 7.74 7.30 19.43
N VAL A 78 6.90 7.48 20.44
CA VAL A 78 5.62 6.79 20.58
C VAL A 78 4.51 7.81 20.72
N PRO A 79 3.40 7.71 19.97
CA PRO A 79 2.26 8.60 20.14
C PRO A 79 1.66 8.44 21.55
N ARG A 80 1.37 9.56 22.19
CA ARG A 80 0.88 9.61 23.58
C ARG A 80 -0.50 10.21 23.72
N ASN A 81 -0.83 11.16 22.88
CA ASN A 81 -2.08 11.92 22.98
C ASN A 81 -3.10 11.42 21.97
N GLU A 82 -4.31 11.18 22.45
CA GLU A 82 -5.44 10.84 21.60
C GLU A 82 -6.04 12.10 20.96
N VAL A 83 -6.73 11.91 19.85
CA VAL A 83 -7.44 12.98 19.14
C VAL A 83 -8.84 13.11 19.72
N LEU A 84 -9.24 14.34 20.04
CA LEU A 84 -10.63 14.68 20.33
C LEU A 84 -11.35 15.00 19.01
N PHE A 85 -12.49 14.37 18.79
CA PHE A 85 -13.26 14.52 17.57
C PHE A 85 -14.74 14.24 17.79
N GLN A 86 -15.58 14.72 16.87
CA GLN A 86 -17.00 14.42 16.87
C GLN A 86 -17.27 13.21 15.95
N ALA A 87 -17.82 12.15 16.53
CA ALA A 87 -18.07 10.89 15.79
C ALA A 87 -19.45 10.83 15.15
N LYS A 88 -20.46 11.48 15.73
CA LYS A 88 -21.86 11.35 15.31
C LYS A 88 -22.36 12.67 14.73
N ASN A 89 -23.32 12.53 13.78
CA ASN A 89 -24.02 13.67 13.17
C ASN A 89 -23.08 14.67 12.50
N VAL A 90 -22.06 14.16 11.80
CA VAL A 90 -21.09 14.98 11.07
C VAL A 90 -21.48 14.96 9.58
N ALA A 91 -21.88 16.12 9.08
CA ALA A 91 -22.16 16.27 7.65
C ALA A 91 -20.87 16.39 6.84
N PRO A 92 -20.78 15.74 5.66
CA PRO A 92 -19.65 15.94 4.75
C PRO A 92 -19.47 17.42 4.39
N GLY A 93 -18.21 17.87 4.36
CA GLY A 93 -17.86 19.26 4.02
C GLY A 93 -18.20 20.31 5.11
N SER A 94 -18.79 19.90 6.22
CA SER A 94 -19.10 20.77 7.33
C SER A 94 -17.83 21.26 8.07
N PHE A 95 -17.98 22.30 8.88
CA PHE A 95 -16.90 22.78 9.76
C PHE A 95 -16.38 21.67 10.67
N VAL A 96 -17.30 20.86 11.23
CA VAL A 96 -16.94 19.75 12.14
C VAL A 96 -16.15 18.66 11.40
N ALA A 97 -16.56 18.31 10.16
CA ALA A 97 -15.81 17.36 9.34
C ALA A 97 -14.40 17.87 9.06
N ARG A 98 -14.27 19.14 8.68
CA ARG A 98 -12.95 19.77 8.47
C ARG A 98 -12.10 19.81 9.72
N ASP A 99 -12.70 20.08 10.85
CA ASP A 99 -12.02 20.10 12.15
C ASP A 99 -11.51 18.69 12.51
N ASN A 100 -12.32 17.67 12.34
CA ASN A 100 -11.91 16.29 12.54
C ASN A 100 -10.69 15.93 11.65
N VAL A 101 -10.75 16.24 10.37
CA VAL A 101 -9.64 15.96 9.43
C VAL A 101 -8.39 16.74 9.82
N SER A 102 -8.53 18.01 10.19
CA SER A 102 -7.41 18.85 10.65
C SER A 102 -6.76 18.31 11.93
N ASN A 103 -7.57 17.79 12.84
CA ASN A 103 -7.07 17.16 14.07
C ASN A 103 -6.32 15.87 13.79
N PHE A 104 -6.78 15.07 12.83
CA PHE A 104 -6.06 13.89 12.37
C PHE A 104 -4.70 14.25 11.75
N ILE A 105 -4.66 15.27 10.89
CA ILE A 105 -3.43 15.76 10.27
C ILE A 105 -2.44 16.23 11.34
N ARG A 106 -2.91 16.98 12.32
CA ARG A 106 -2.08 17.44 13.44
C ARG A 106 -1.51 16.28 14.24
N TRP A 107 -2.32 15.25 14.51
CA TRP A 107 -1.88 14.04 15.18
C TRP A 107 -0.79 13.31 14.38
N CYS A 108 -0.95 13.18 13.07
CA CYS A 108 0.07 12.57 12.20
C CYS A 108 1.41 13.30 12.31
N ARG A 109 1.39 14.64 12.31
CA ARG A 109 2.61 15.45 12.42
C ARG A 109 3.21 15.43 13.82
N GLN A 110 2.42 15.66 14.84
CA GLN A 110 2.90 15.86 16.22
C GLN A 110 3.18 14.54 16.93
N GLU A 111 2.30 13.58 16.81
CA GLU A 111 2.39 12.31 17.54
C GLU A 111 3.18 11.24 16.77
N LEU A 112 2.91 11.04 15.51
CA LEU A 112 3.67 10.09 14.68
C LEU A 112 4.96 10.67 14.10
N GLY A 113 5.08 11.97 13.99
CA GLY A 113 6.23 12.64 13.40
C GLY A 113 6.34 12.42 11.89
N ILE A 114 5.21 12.31 11.21
CA ILE A 114 5.19 12.21 9.76
C ILE A 114 5.64 13.54 9.16
N GLN A 115 6.59 13.48 8.23
CA GLN A 115 7.15 14.64 7.57
C GLN A 115 6.14 15.29 6.61
N ASP A 116 6.25 16.59 6.42
CA ASP A 116 5.33 17.36 5.56
C ASP A 116 5.25 16.85 4.12
N VAL A 117 6.34 16.32 3.59
CA VAL A 117 6.38 15.72 2.24
C VAL A 117 5.45 14.52 2.09
N LEU A 118 5.14 13.82 3.18
CA LEU A 118 4.25 12.66 3.21
C LEU A 118 2.85 13.01 3.69
N MET A 119 2.58 14.28 4.01
CA MET A 119 1.29 14.73 4.51
C MET A 119 0.36 15.17 3.39
N PHE A 120 -0.92 15.18 3.72
CA PHE A 120 -1.97 15.80 2.94
C PHE A 120 -2.57 16.99 3.71
N GLU A 121 -3.29 17.84 2.99
CA GLU A 121 -4.02 18.96 3.58
C GLU A 121 -5.52 18.65 3.65
N THR A 122 -6.23 19.35 4.52
CA THR A 122 -7.68 19.14 4.75
C THR A 122 -8.47 19.17 3.44
N ASN A 123 -8.17 20.10 2.54
CA ASN A 123 -8.86 20.21 1.25
C ASN A 123 -8.51 19.09 0.27
N ASP A 124 -7.39 18.41 0.43
CA ASP A 124 -7.02 17.27 -0.40
C ASP A 124 -8.03 16.13 -0.24
N LEU A 125 -8.55 15.93 0.97
CA LEU A 125 -9.59 14.95 1.26
C LEU A 125 -11.00 15.53 1.08
N VAL A 126 -11.32 16.61 1.78
CA VAL A 126 -12.70 17.16 1.84
C VAL A 126 -13.19 17.65 0.49
N LEU A 127 -12.32 18.24 -0.32
CA LEU A 127 -12.61 18.70 -1.68
C LEU A 127 -12.08 17.74 -2.76
N LYS A 128 -11.51 16.60 -2.37
CA LYS A 128 -10.95 15.59 -3.29
C LYS A 128 -9.92 16.17 -4.28
N LYS A 129 -9.14 17.14 -3.81
CA LYS A 129 -8.17 17.84 -4.66
C LYS A 129 -6.89 17.06 -4.90
N ASN A 130 -6.50 16.20 -3.94
CA ASN A 130 -5.27 15.42 -4.05
C ASN A 130 -5.41 14.06 -3.37
N GLU A 131 -6.02 13.14 -4.07
CA GLU A 131 -6.21 11.77 -3.64
C GLU A 131 -4.88 11.05 -3.33
N LYS A 132 -3.87 11.28 -4.16
CA LYS A 132 -2.55 10.68 -4.03
C LYS A 132 -1.91 10.98 -2.68
N ASN A 133 -1.85 12.23 -2.26
CA ASN A 133 -1.26 12.61 -0.98
C ASN A 133 -2.01 11.99 0.19
N PHE A 134 -3.32 11.95 0.12
CA PHE A 134 -4.15 11.33 1.15
C PHE A 134 -3.88 9.82 1.27
N VAL A 135 -3.89 9.10 0.16
CA VAL A 135 -3.65 7.65 0.12
C VAL A 135 -2.24 7.31 0.61
N LEU A 136 -1.23 8.03 0.14
CA LEU A 136 0.16 7.81 0.56
C LEU A 136 0.38 8.14 2.04
N CYS A 137 -0.30 9.14 2.58
CA CYS A 137 -0.26 9.44 4.01
C CYS A 137 -0.86 8.28 4.84
N LEU A 138 -1.99 7.73 4.43
CA LEU A 138 -2.60 6.60 5.12
C LEU A 138 -1.71 5.35 5.11
N LEU A 139 -1.00 5.09 4.01
CA LEU A 139 -0.01 4.02 3.96
C LEU A 139 1.14 4.27 4.94
N GLU A 140 1.59 5.50 5.09
CA GLU A 140 2.62 5.84 6.08
C GLU A 140 2.12 5.65 7.52
N VAL A 141 0.89 6.05 7.81
CA VAL A 141 0.25 5.77 9.11
C VAL A 141 0.18 4.27 9.37
N ALA A 142 -0.17 3.48 8.36
CA ALA A 142 -0.20 2.03 8.44
C ALA A 142 1.18 1.42 8.72
N ARG A 143 2.25 1.91 8.09
CA ARG A 143 3.63 1.49 8.37
C ARG A 143 4.01 1.74 9.83
N ARG A 144 3.67 2.91 10.33
CA ARG A 144 3.94 3.27 11.74
C ARG A 144 3.15 2.38 12.70
N GLY A 145 1.87 2.13 12.41
CA GLY A 145 1.03 1.23 13.20
C GLY A 145 1.53 -0.22 13.20
N ALA A 146 2.04 -0.71 12.07
CA ALA A 146 2.62 -2.05 11.96
C ALA A 146 3.81 -2.25 12.90
N LYS A 147 4.62 -1.24 13.12
CA LYS A 147 5.74 -1.27 14.09
C LYS A 147 5.26 -1.47 15.52
N PHE A 148 4.03 -1.11 15.83
CA PHE A 148 3.39 -1.33 17.12
C PHE A 148 2.58 -2.63 17.19
N GLY A 149 2.76 -3.51 16.22
CA GLY A 149 2.09 -4.82 16.17
C GLY A 149 0.64 -4.79 15.67
N MET A 150 0.18 -3.68 15.10
CA MET A 150 -1.15 -3.60 14.48
C MET A 150 -1.21 -4.37 13.17
N LEU A 151 -2.41 -4.85 12.83
CA LEU A 151 -2.68 -5.39 11.51
C LEU A 151 -2.38 -4.32 10.46
N ALA A 152 -1.58 -4.67 9.46
CA ALA A 152 -1.21 -3.79 8.35
C ALA A 152 -1.97 -4.16 7.07
N PRO A 153 -2.16 -3.21 6.13
CA PRO A 153 -2.57 -3.53 4.78
C PRO A 153 -1.62 -4.53 4.12
N MET A 154 -2.11 -5.27 3.14
CA MET A 154 -1.33 -6.28 2.43
C MET A 154 -0.05 -5.70 1.82
N LEU A 155 -0.14 -4.52 1.24
CA LEU A 155 0.99 -3.83 0.62
C LEU A 155 2.12 -3.57 1.62
N ILE A 156 1.78 -3.18 2.84
CA ILE A 156 2.76 -2.94 3.91
C ILE A 156 3.38 -4.25 4.40
N GLN A 157 2.61 -5.33 4.47
CA GLN A 157 3.14 -6.67 4.77
C GLN A 157 4.14 -7.13 3.70
N MET A 158 3.86 -6.87 2.43
CA MET A 158 4.77 -7.15 1.32
C MET A 158 6.06 -6.33 1.40
N GLU A 159 5.96 -5.06 1.81
CA GLU A 159 7.15 -4.22 2.04
C GLU A 159 8.07 -4.81 3.11
N GLU A 160 7.50 -5.27 4.22
CA GLU A 160 8.27 -5.89 5.30
C GLU A 160 8.97 -7.17 4.84
N GLU A 161 8.30 -8.01 4.08
CA GLU A 161 8.89 -9.22 3.50
C GLU A 161 10.05 -8.89 2.54
N ILE A 162 9.88 -7.89 1.70
CA ILE A 162 10.92 -7.43 0.76
C ILE A 162 12.11 -6.85 1.52
N GLU A 163 11.88 -6.06 2.55
CA GLU A 163 12.96 -5.49 3.38
C GLU A 163 13.73 -6.58 4.13
N GLU A 164 13.08 -7.60 4.62
CA GLU A 164 13.73 -8.76 5.23
C GLU A 164 14.60 -9.51 4.22
N GLU A 165 14.09 -9.75 3.01
CA GLU A 165 14.84 -10.38 1.93
C GLU A 165 16.07 -9.56 1.53
N MET A 166 15.98 -8.22 1.55
CA MET A 166 17.10 -7.33 1.25
C MET A 166 18.18 -7.33 2.35
N ARG A 167 17.80 -7.51 3.62
CA ARG A 167 18.73 -7.58 4.76
C ARG A 167 19.49 -8.90 4.83
N ASP A 168 18.89 -10.00 4.37
CA ASP A 168 19.50 -11.34 4.37
C ASP A 168 19.51 -11.94 2.94
N PRO A 169 20.38 -11.42 2.04
CA PRO A 169 20.47 -11.90 0.66
C PRO A 169 21.05 -13.31 0.55
N MET A 170 21.62 -13.88 1.62
CA MET A 170 22.27 -15.19 1.61
C MET A 170 21.40 -16.32 2.13
N GLY A 171 20.12 -16.09 2.40
CA GLY A 171 19.13 -17.14 2.65
C GLY A 171 19.59 -18.19 3.64
N SER A 172 19.93 -17.81 4.86
CA SER A 172 19.94 -18.77 5.95
C SER A 172 18.54 -19.32 6.08
N ARG A 173 18.34 -20.52 5.57
CA ARG A 173 17.20 -21.37 5.87
C ARG A 173 17.15 -21.60 7.39
N ARG A 174 16.76 -20.58 8.14
CA ARG A 174 16.18 -20.78 9.43
C ARG A 174 14.74 -21.21 9.19
N GLN A 175 14.57 -22.49 9.16
CA GLN A 175 13.34 -23.14 9.53
C GLN A 175 13.06 -22.70 10.97
N GLU A 176 12.42 -21.54 11.12
CA GLU A 176 11.86 -21.16 12.41
C GLU A 176 10.77 -22.18 12.73
N SER A 177 11.09 -23.00 13.71
CA SER A 177 10.10 -23.75 14.45
C SER A 177 9.03 -22.77 14.91
N ARG A 178 7.88 -22.81 14.26
CA ARG A 178 6.68 -22.06 14.64
C ARG A 178 6.34 -22.44 16.08
N ASP A 179 6.43 -21.45 16.94
CA ASP A 179 5.88 -21.53 18.28
C ASP A 179 4.35 -21.71 18.16
N PRO A 180 3.76 -22.81 18.68
CA PRO A 180 2.35 -23.11 18.44
C PRO A 180 1.35 -22.21 19.17
N GLN A 181 1.80 -21.18 19.87
CA GLN A 181 0.97 -20.38 20.78
C GLN A 181 0.84 -18.89 20.43
N ALA A 182 1.11 -18.49 19.20
CA ALA A 182 0.72 -17.14 18.77
C ALA A 182 -0.80 -17.08 18.57
N PRO A 183 -1.52 -16.12 19.18
CA PRO A 183 -2.96 -16.01 18.99
C PRO A 183 -3.26 -15.76 17.52
N SER A 184 -4.03 -16.67 16.94
CA SER A 184 -4.54 -16.58 15.58
C SER A 184 -5.57 -15.45 15.53
N TYR A 185 -5.17 -14.28 15.05
CA TYR A 185 -6.14 -13.26 14.68
C TYR A 185 -6.83 -13.67 13.38
N PRO A 186 -8.17 -13.71 13.34
CA PRO A 186 -8.88 -13.93 12.08
C PRO A 186 -8.63 -12.72 11.17
N GLY A 187 -7.98 -12.95 10.03
CA GLY A 187 -7.68 -11.91 9.04
C GLY A 187 -6.20 -11.66 8.74
N ARG A 188 -5.31 -12.46 9.31
CA ARG A 188 -3.90 -12.41 8.90
C ARG A 188 -3.84 -12.89 7.43
N ALA A 189 -3.53 -11.98 6.53
CA ALA A 189 -3.24 -12.33 5.16
C ALA A 189 -2.27 -13.51 5.12
N ARG A 190 -2.57 -14.51 4.28
CA ARG A 190 -1.69 -15.66 4.11
C ARG A 190 -0.31 -15.15 3.72
N PRO A 191 0.77 -15.63 4.33
CA PRO A 191 2.10 -15.40 3.77
C PRO A 191 2.07 -15.87 2.32
N ILE A 192 2.65 -15.07 1.43
CA ILE A 192 2.75 -15.39 0.00
C ILE A 192 3.43 -16.76 -0.12
N SER A 193 2.69 -17.74 -0.61
CA SER A 193 3.22 -19.08 -0.76
C SER A 193 4.16 -19.14 -1.97
N LEU A 194 5.10 -20.07 -1.96
CA LEU A 194 5.94 -20.35 -3.15
C LEU A 194 5.10 -20.66 -4.39
N CYS A 195 3.86 -21.16 -4.22
CA CYS A 195 2.94 -21.40 -5.32
C CYS A 195 2.41 -20.10 -5.94
N ASP A 196 2.16 -19.09 -5.12
CA ASP A 196 1.71 -17.78 -5.59
C ASP A 196 2.83 -17.06 -6.37
N LEU A 197 4.09 -17.26 -5.98
CA LEU A 197 5.25 -16.73 -6.68
C LEU A 197 5.56 -17.45 -8.00
N LYS A 198 5.23 -18.74 -8.13
CA LYS A 198 5.39 -19.47 -9.40
C LYS A 198 4.45 -18.97 -10.48
N ASN A 199 3.19 -18.69 -10.13
CA ASN A 199 2.23 -18.10 -11.05
C ASN A 199 2.60 -16.65 -11.42
N LEU A 200 3.39 -15.97 -10.58
CA LEU A 200 3.86 -14.61 -10.83
C LEU A 200 4.74 -14.52 -12.09
N ASP A 201 5.62 -15.50 -12.32
CA ASP A 201 6.47 -15.52 -13.51
C ASP A 201 5.65 -15.62 -14.79
N GLU A 202 4.57 -16.41 -14.80
CA GLU A 202 3.65 -16.51 -15.93
C GLU A 202 2.97 -15.17 -16.18
N LEU A 203 2.48 -14.51 -15.14
CA LEU A 203 1.86 -13.19 -15.25
C LEU A 203 2.84 -12.12 -15.76
N VAL A 204 4.08 -12.15 -15.31
CA VAL A 204 5.13 -11.25 -15.80
C VAL A 204 5.42 -11.51 -17.27
N ARG A 205 5.51 -12.76 -17.69
CA ARG A 205 5.69 -13.13 -19.12
C ARG A 205 4.53 -12.66 -19.96
N ASP A 206 3.30 -12.88 -19.53
CA ASP A 206 2.10 -12.44 -20.25
C ASP A 206 2.10 -10.93 -20.47
N ILE A 207 2.52 -10.15 -19.48
CA ILE A 207 2.63 -8.70 -19.59
C ILE A 207 3.75 -8.29 -20.54
N LEU A 208 4.89 -8.98 -20.52
CA LEU A 208 6.03 -8.71 -21.41
C LEU A 208 5.76 -9.15 -22.85
N GLU A 209 5.09 -10.29 -23.06
CA GLU A 209 4.79 -10.85 -24.38
C GLU A 209 3.75 -10.05 -25.18
N CYS A 210 3.10 -9.07 -24.58
CA CYS A 210 2.27 -8.12 -25.32
C CYS A 210 3.07 -7.26 -26.32
N CYS A 211 4.39 -7.30 -26.28
CA CYS A 211 5.28 -6.64 -27.22
C CYS A 211 5.84 -7.63 -28.25
N SER A 212 5.63 -7.35 -29.53
CA SER A 212 6.13 -8.15 -30.67
C SER A 212 7.46 -7.65 -31.24
N CYS A 213 8.17 -6.75 -30.55
CA CYS A 213 9.43 -6.18 -30.99
C CYS A 213 10.57 -7.21 -31.01
N PRO A 214 11.53 -7.12 -31.97
CA PRO A 214 12.67 -8.00 -32.03
C PRO A 214 13.63 -7.87 -30.83
N SER A 215 13.70 -6.71 -30.21
CA SER A 215 14.44 -6.48 -28.96
C SER A 215 13.45 -6.34 -27.80
N GLN A 216 13.32 -7.38 -27.01
CA GLN A 216 12.50 -7.37 -25.80
C GLN A 216 13.15 -6.49 -24.71
N PHE A 217 12.31 -5.86 -23.90
CA PHE A 217 12.79 -5.11 -22.74
C PHE A 217 13.58 -6.05 -21.80
N PRO A 218 14.83 -5.70 -21.46
CA PRO A 218 15.67 -6.59 -20.69
C PRO A 218 15.18 -6.67 -19.25
N MET A 219 14.55 -7.78 -18.91
CA MET A 219 14.07 -8.10 -17.57
C MET A 219 14.49 -9.52 -17.24
N VAL A 220 15.47 -9.67 -16.37
CA VAL A 220 16.09 -10.95 -16.03
C VAL A 220 15.69 -11.36 -14.62
N LYS A 221 15.09 -12.54 -14.50
CA LYS A 221 14.75 -13.14 -13.22
C LYS A 221 16.02 -13.48 -12.42
N VAL A 222 16.10 -12.97 -11.21
CA VAL A 222 17.16 -13.27 -10.24
C VAL A 222 16.74 -14.39 -9.29
N SER A 223 15.53 -14.27 -8.78
CA SER A 223 14.86 -15.26 -7.93
C SER A 223 13.34 -15.06 -8.02
N GLU A 224 12.58 -15.86 -7.29
CA GLU A 224 11.12 -15.72 -7.29
C GLU A 224 10.69 -14.32 -6.88
N GLY A 225 9.95 -13.63 -7.76
CA GLY A 225 9.47 -12.27 -7.53
C GLY A 225 10.53 -11.17 -7.52
N LYS A 226 11.75 -11.47 -7.99
CA LYS A 226 12.89 -10.54 -8.01
C LYS A 226 13.54 -10.52 -9.38
N TYR A 227 13.60 -9.33 -9.98
CA TYR A 227 14.09 -9.14 -11.35
C TYR A 227 15.12 -8.02 -11.42
N LYS A 228 16.06 -8.17 -12.35
CA LYS A 228 16.93 -7.08 -12.80
C LYS A 228 16.41 -6.52 -14.10
N VAL A 229 16.41 -5.20 -14.22
CA VAL A 229 15.83 -4.48 -15.35
C VAL A 229 16.83 -3.54 -15.98
N GLY A 230 16.91 -3.57 -17.31
CA GLY A 230 17.71 -2.67 -18.12
C GLY A 230 19.22 -2.87 -17.96
N ASP A 231 19.97 -2.03 -18.64
CA ASP A 231 21.44 -2.04 -18.65
C ASP A 231 22.03 -1.56 -17.29
N SER A 232 21.24 -0.85 -16.50
CA SER A 232 21.64 -0.35 -15.17
C SER A 232 21.58 -1.41 -14.07
N ASN A 233 21.19 -2.63 -14.37
CA ASN A 233 20.99 -3.70 -13.36
C ASN A 233 20.08 -3.29 -12.18
N THR A 234 19.12 -2.43 -12.42
CA THR A 234 18.15 -2.01 -11.40
C THR A 234 17.34 -3.21 -10.91
N LEU A 235 17.31 -3.39 -9.61
CA LEU A 235 16.59 -4.48 -8.97
C LEU A 235 15.18 -4.06 -8.65
N ILE A 236 14.21 -4.85 -9.11
CA ILE A 236 12.80 -4.67 -8.80
C ILE A 236 12.21 -5.91 -8.15
N PHE A 237 11.25 -5.69 -7.26
CA PHE A 237 10.47 -6.75 -6.63
C PHE A 237 9.06 -6.71 -7.17
N VAL A 238 8.58 -7.82 -7.67
CA VAL A 238 7.24 -7.96 -8.23
C VAL A 238 6.38 -8.78 -7.28
N ARG A 239 5.18 -8.27 -6.99
CA ARG A 239 4.20 -8.94 -6.13
C ARG A 239 2.80 -8.76 -6.70
N VAL A 240 1.92 -9.69 -6.42
CA VAL A 240 0.50 -9.61 -6.80
C VAL A 240 -0.30 -9.10 -5.62
N LEU A 241 -1.00 -7.98 -5.84
CA LEU A 241 -1.97 -7.43 -4.90
C LEU A 241 -3.35 -7.51 -5.54
N ARG A 242 -4.15 -8.51 -5.16
CA ARG A 242 -5.45 -8.83 -5.78
C ARG A 242 -5.31 -9.05 -7.29
N SER A 243 -5.92 -8.18 -8.12
CA SER A 243 -5.84 -8.23 -9.58
C SER A 243 -4.69 -7.39 -10.16
N HIS A 244 -3.86 -6.78 -9.31
CA HIS A 244 -2.79 -5.88 -9.71
C HIS A 244 -1.43 -6.54 -9.55
N VAL A 245 -0.60 -6.46 -10.59
CA VAL A 245 0.81 -6.82 -10.51
C VAL A 245 1.60 -5.56 -10.14
N MET A 246 2.15 -5.55 -8.94
CA MET A 246 2.83 -4.40 -8.35
C MET A 246 4.34 -4.58 -8.40
N VAL A 247 5.06 -3.48 -8.54
CA VAL A 247 6.53 -3.44 -8.48
C VAL A 247 7.01 -2.49 -7.38
N ARG A 248 7.98 -2.96 -6.61
CA ARG A 248 8.69 -2.17 -5.61
C ARG A 248 10.03 -1.73 -6.20
N VAL A 249 10.18 -0.42 -6.38
CA VAL A 249 11.38 0.19 -6.97
C VAL A 249 11.76 1.41 -6.14
N GLY A 250 12.98 1.50 -5.68
CA GLY A 250 13.52 2.70 -5.05
C GLY A 250 12.72 3.22 -3.86
N GLY A 251 12.07 2.34 -3.10
CA GLY A 251 11.27 2.73 -1.95
C GLY A 251 9.82 3.16 -2.26
N GLY A 252 9.37 3.07 -3.51
CA GLY A 252 8.01 3.33 -3.95
C GLY A 252 7.33 2.11 -4.58
N TRP A 253 6.03 2.21 -4.81
CA TRP A 253 5.23 1.22 -5.51
C TRP A 253 4.68 1.77 -6.82
N ASP A 254 4.60 0.90 -7.82
CA ASP A 254 3.94 1.17 -9.09
C ASP A 254 3.27 -0.12 -9.58
N THR A 255 2.42 -0.06 -10.59
CA THR A 255 2.01 -1.27 -11.32
C THR A 255 3.10 -1.66 -12.30
N LEU A 256 3.24 -2.97 -12.57
CA LEU A 256 4.23 -3.45 -13.54
C LEU A 256 3.98 -2.85 -14.92
N GLU A 257 2.73 -2.79 -15.34
CA GLU A 257 2.36 -2.25 -16.66
C GLU A 257 2.75 -0.78 -16.81
N HIS A 258 2.46 0.05 -15.79
CA HIS A 258 2.83 1.46 -15.81
C HIS A 258 4.35 1.65 -15.74
N TYR A 259 5.04 0.85 -14.94
CA TYR A 259 6.50 0.84 -14.90
C TYR A 259 7.12 0.53 -16.28
N LEU A 260 6.59 -0.47 -16.97
CA LEU A 260 7.04 -0.83 -18.32
C LEU A 260 6.71 0.27 -19.33
N ASP A 261 5.56 0.90 -19.24
CA ASP A 261 5.19 2.02 -20.13
C ASP A 261 6.18 3.19 -20.03
N LYS A 262 6.77 3.40 -18.86
CA LYS A 262 7.78 4.45 -18.62
C LYS A 262 9.19 4.04 -19.07
N HIS A 263 9.55 2.79 -18.99
CA HIS A 263 10.93 2.32 -19.12
C HIS A 263 11.18 1.47 -20.35
N ASP A 264 10.15 0.87 -20.94
CA ASP A 264 10.27 0.08 -22.17
C ASP A 264 10.27 1.03 -23.39
N PRO A 265 11.39 1.12 -24.14
CA PRO A 265 11.46 1.99 -25.31
C PRO A 265 10.39 1.71 -26.37
N CYS A 266 9.96 0.47 -26.48
CA CYS A 266 8.92 0.06 -27.41
C CYS A 266 7.55 0.64 -27.03
N ARG A 267 7.23 0.68 -25.76
CA ARG A 267 5.97 1.21 -25.24
C ARG A 267 5.97 2.73 -25.19
N CYS A 268 7.13 3.35 -24.92
CA CYS A 268 7.28 4.80 -24.93
C CYS A 268 7.15 5.41 -26.34
N ALA A 269 7.49 4.65 -27.39
CA ALA A 269 7.38 5.10 -28.77
C ALA A 269 5.95 5.01 -29.35
N SER A 270 5.02 4.39 -28.61
CA SER A 270 3.62 4.22 -29.02
C SER A 270 2.70 5.31 -28.45
N LEU A 271 3.24 6.27 -27.75
CA LEU A 271 2.58 7.48 -27.26
C LEU A 271 2.92 8.63 -28.21
#